data_da1dfebf9d28d9161711d5701c75dd03
#
_entry.id   da1dfebf9d28d9161711d5701c75dd03
#
_cell.length_a   1.000
_cell.length_b   1.000
_cell.length_c   1.000
_cell.angle_alpha   90.00
_cell.angle_beta   90.00
_cell.angle_gamma   90.00
#
_symmetry.space_group_name_H-M   'P 1'
#
loop_
_entity.id
_entity.type
_entity.pdbx_description
1 polymer ?
#
loop_
_entity_poly.entity_id
_entity_poly.type
_entity_poly.pdbx_seq_one_letter_code
_entity_poly.pdbx_strand_id
1 'polypeptide(L)'
;IYDTLARMAQDFSMRYPLVDGQGNFGSVDGDPPAAMRYTEARMAPIAEELLADIDKDTVDFSANYDDRLEEPDVLPAAFPNLLVNGSSGIAVGMSTNIPPHNLGEVIDATVHLINNPEATVEELMEYVKGPDFPTGANIVGRSGVHSAYKTGRGRVRVRAEFEVDEEEGRIVITELPFQENKARLVERIAEDVNDGKLEGIRDLRDESDRDGIRVVIDLKRDAMADVVKNQLLESHLESTFGVINLALVDGAPQVLDLRETLHHYVDHRRDVVRRRSQYELTEAED
;
A
#
# COMPACT_ATOMS: atom_id res chain seq x y z
N ILE A 1 14.76 -7.78 -11.92
CA ILE A 1 13.42 -8.02 -12.52
C ILE A 1 12.63 -8.98 -11.63
N TYR A 2 13.17 -10.18 -11.29
CA TYR A 2 12.44 -11.17 -10.51
C TYR A 2 12.03 -10.66 -9.11
N ASP A 3 12.89 -9.95 -8.41
CA ASP A 3 12.57 -9.39 -7.08
C ASP A 3 11.41 -8.39 -7.13
N THR A 4 11.35 -7.58 -8.19
CA THR A 4 10.24 -6.65 -8.42
C THR A 4 8.95 -7.39 -8.73
N LEU A 5 9.02 -8.41 -9.59
CA LEU A 5 7.88 -9.26 -9.92
C LEU A 5 7.37 -10.02 -8.68
N ALA A 6 8.28 -10.55 -7.86
CA ALA A 6 7.93 -11.20 -6.61
C ALA A 6 7.17 -10.26 -5.66
N ARG A 7 7.62 -8.99 -5.52
CA ARG A 7 6.94 -7.99 -4.72
C ARG A 7 5.53 -7.69 -5.21
N MET A 8 5.32 -7.65 -6.54
CA MET A 8 3.99 -7.46 -7.12
C MET A 8 3.03 -8.62 -6.89
N ALA A 9 3.53 -9.81 -6.52
CA ALA A 9 2.72 -10.98 -6.17
C ALA A 9 2.44 -11.09 -4.66
N GLN A 10 3.12 -10.29 -3.81
CA GLN A 10 2.96 -10.36 -2.36
C GLN A 10 1.71 -9.61 -1.91
N ASP A 11 0.76 -10.31 -1.32
CA ASP A 11 -0.49 -9.74 -0.78
C ASP A 11 -0.30 -8.89 0.48
N PHE A 12 0.84 -9.04 1.17
CA PHE A 12 1.26 -8.20 2.29
C PHE A 12 2.04 -6.95 1.86
N SER A 13 2.46 -6.84 0.60
CA SER A 13 3.18 -5.69 0.03
C SER A 13 2.28 -4.82 -0.87
N MET A 14 1.34 -5.44 -1.57
CA MET A 14 0.44 -4.79 -2.53
C MET A 14 -1.00 -4.91 -2.04
N ARG A 15 -1.71 -3.78 -1.97
CA ARG A 15 -3.14 -3.80 -1.62
C ARG A 15 -3.98 -4.57 -2.66
N TYR A 16 -3.63 -4.41 -3.92
CA TYR A 16 -4.18 -5.15 -5.06
C TYR A 16 -3.02 -5.72 -5.87
N PRO A 17 -2.61 -6.98 -5.62
CA PRO A 17 -1.49 -7.59 -6.33
C PRO A 17 -1.67 -7.56 -7.85
N LEU A 18 -0.60 -7.19 -8.57
CA LEU A 18 -0.58 -7.08 -10.03
C LEU A 18 -0.08 -8.36 -10.70
N VAL A 19 0.52 -9.25 -9.93
CA VAL A 19 1.01 -10.55 -10.36
C VAL A 19 0.29 -11.65 -9.58
N ASP A 20 -0.25 -12.62 -10.30
CA ASP A 20 -0.77 -13.87 -9.75
C ASP A 20 0.37 -14.89 -9.74
N GLY A 21 0.90 -15.17 -8.55
CA GLY A 21 2.05 -16.04 -8.34
C GLY A 21 1.66 -17.41 -7.83
N GLN A 22 2.38 -18.44 -8.31
CA GLN A 22 2.31 -19.80 -7.78
C GLN A 22 3.67 -20.22 -7.25
N GLY A 23 3.71 -20.63 -6.00
CA GLY A 23 4.92 -20.98 -5.26
C GLY A 23 5.17 -20.07 -4.06
N ASN A 24 6.39 -20.07 -3.54
CA ASN A 24 6.78 -19.24 -2.41
C ASN A 24 7.32 -17.89 -2.88
N PHE A 25 6.59 -16.82 -2.64
CA PHE A 25 6.97 -15.45 -2.94
C PHE A 25 7.38 -14.63 -1.69
N GLY A 26 7.76 -15.31 -0.62
CA GLY A 26 8.14 -14.69 0.63
C GLY A 26 7.00 -14.62 1.64
N SER A 27 7.27 -14.04 2.81
CA SER A 27 6.32 -13.91 3.89
C SER A 27 6.46 -12.59 4.65
N VAL A 28 5.47 -12.28 5.48
CA VAL A 28 5.50 -11.14 6.40
C VAL A 28 6.60 -11.25 7.47
N ASP A 29 7.21 -12.42 7.62
CA ASP A 29 8.39 -12.66 8.48
C ASP A 29 9.71 -12.21 7.84
N GLY A 30 9.66 -11.71 6.60
CA GLY A 30 10.83 -11.30 5.85
C GLY A 30 11.55 -12.44 5.15
N ASP A 31 10.91 -13.61 5.04
CA ASP A 31 11.45 -14.71 4.24
C ASP A 31 11.56 -14.29 2.78
N PRO A 32 12.70 -14.57 2.13
CA PRO A 32 12.84 -14.25 0.72
C PRO A 32 11.97 -15.17 -0.16
N PRO A 33 11.61 -14.70 -1.36
CA PRO A 33 11.00 -15.57 -2.36
C PRO A 33 11.90 -16.77 -2.68
N ALA A 34 11.30 -17.89 -3.06
CA ALA A 34 12.03 -19.01 -3.64
C ALA A 34 12.74 -18.58 -4.93
N ALA A 35 13.80 -19.30 -5.31
CA ALA A 35 14.49 -19.02 -6.56
C ALA A 35 13.52 -19.10 -7.77
N MET A 36 13.72 -18.26 -8.76
CA MET A 36 12.85 -18.09 -9.93
C MET A 36 12.48 -19.42 -10.61
N ARG A 37 13.37 -20.41 -10.61
CA ARG A 37 13.12 -21.72 -11.21
C ARG A 37 12.05 -22.58 -10.50
N TYR A 38 11.62 -22.16 -9.30
CA TYR A 38 10.62 -22.86 -8.49
C TYR A 38 9.26 -22.16 -8.46
N THR A 39 9.14 -21.02 -9.12
CA THR A 39 7.92 -20.22 -9.09
C THR A 39 7.36 -20.03 -10.49
N GLU A 40 6.04 -19.84 -10.54
CA GLU A 40 5.32 -19.44 -11.75
C GLU A 40 4.65 -18.09 -11.48
N ALA A 41 4.54 -17.27 -12.52
CA ALA A 41 3.91 -15.97 -12.42
C ALA A 41 3.13 -15.65 -13.70
N ARG A 42 1.98 -15.06 -13.54
CA ARG A 42 1.16 -14.50 -14.62
C ARG A 42 0.60 -13.15 -14.18
N MET A 43 0.14 -12.37 -15.14
CA MET A 43 -0.49 -11.10 -14.87
C MET A 43 -1.82 -11.32 -14.14
N ALA A 44 -2.06 -10.59 -13.06
CA ALA A 44 -3.35 -10.61 -12.37
C ALA A 44 -4.41 -9.91 -13.24
N PRO A 45 -5.70 -10.29 -13.17
CA PRO A 45 -6.75 -9.66 -13.98
C PRO A 45 -6.81 -8.14 -13.85
N ILE A 46 -6.60 -7.59 -12.65
CA ILE A 46 -6.58 -6.14 -12.45
C ILE A 46 -5.40 -5.46 -13.17
N ALA A 47 -4.28 -6.16 -13.37
CA ALA A 47 -3.14 -5.61 -14.10
C ALA A 47 -3.41 -5.45 -15.60
N GLU A 48 -4.33 -6.24 -16.18
CA GLU A 48 -4.75 -6.09 -17.57
C GLU A 48 -5.44 -4.74 -17.80
N GLU A 49 -6.13 -4.21 -16.79
CA GLU A 49 -6.77 -2.88 -16.84
C GLU A 49 -5.75 -1.74 -16.94
N LEU A 50 -4.51 -1.95 -16.48
CA LEU A 50 -3.44 -0.95 -16.65
C LEU A 50 -2.94 -0.87 -18.10
N LEU A 51 -3.09 -1.95 -18.86
CA LEU A 51 -2.63 -2.11 -20.24
C LEU A 51 -3.76 -1.98 -21.26
N ALA A 52 -5.00 -1.82 -20.80
CA ALA A 52 -6.16 -1.73 -21.69
C ALA A 52 -5.98 -0.64 -22.76
N ASP A 53 -6.18 -1.00 -24.02
CA ASP A 53 -6.04 -0.14 -25.20
C ASP A 53 -4.60 0.39 -25.47
N ILE A 54 -3.55 -0.23 -24.93
CA ILE A 54 -2.15 0.21 -25.16
C ILE A 54 -1.72 0.09 -26.62
N ASP A 55 -2.36 -0.78 -27.39
CA ASP A 55 -2.14 -1.03 -28.82
C ASP A 55 -2.90 -0.06 -29.75
N LYS A 56 -3.66 0.89 -29.17
CA LYS A 56 -4.49 1.86 -29.91
C LYS A 56 -3.93 3.28 -29.90
N ASP A 57 -2.63 3.42 -29.88
CA ASP A 57 -1.94 4.73 -29.86
C ASP A 57 -2.39 5.66 -28.74
N THR A 58 -2.72 5.09 -27.57
CA THR A 58 -3.27 5.82 -26.42
C THR A 58 -2.23 6.52 -25.58
N VAL A 59 -0.97 6.07 -25.63
CA VAL A 59 0.18 6.62 -24.89
C VAL A 59 1.40 6.72 -25.80
N ASP A 60 2.34 7.55 -25.42
CA ASP A 60 3.60 7.71 -26.15
C ASP A 60 4.59 6.60 -25.75
N PHE A 61 5.47 6.26 -26.68
CA PHE A 61 6.55 5.30 -26.52
C PHE A 61 7.88 5.98 -26.76
N SER A 62 8.88 5.59 -26.01
CA SER A 62 10.27 6.02 -26.19
C SER A 62 11.20 4.82 -26.29
N ALA A 63 12.40 5.03 -26.83
CA ALA A 63 13.41 3.99 -26.90
C ALA A 63 13.80 3.51 -25.51
N ASN A 64 13.97 2.20 -25.35
CA ASN A 64 14.46 1.61 -24.12
C ASN A 64 15.98 1.91 -23.92
N TYR A 65 16.55 1.41 -22.79
CA TYR A 65 17.93 1.68 -22.39
C TYR A 65 18.99 1.44 -23.48
N ASP A 66 18.82 0.47 -24.37
CA ASP A 66 19.78 0.11 -25.41
C ASP A 66 19.32 0.45 -26.83
N ASP A 67 18.28 1.25 -26.98
CA ASP A 67 17.67 1.72 -28.23
C ASP A 67 17.25 0.58 -29.19
N ARG A 68 17.01 -0.62 -28.66
CA ARG A 68 16.62 -1.79 -29.46
C ARG A 68 15.12 -2.02 -29.52
N LEU A 69 14.42 -1.60 -28.49
CA LEU A 69 12.97 -1.73 -28.34
C LEU A 69 12.40 -0.40 -27.87
N GLU A 70 11.10 -0.27 -27.96
CA GLU A 70 10.35 0.85 -27.40
C GLU A 70 9.60 0.40 -26.14
N GLU A 71 9.44 1.32 -25.21
CA GLU A 71 8.66 1.14 -23.98
C GLU A 71 7.68 2.30 -23.81
N PRO A 72 6.50 2.07 -23.22
CA PRO A 72 5.56 3.16 -22.99
C PRO A 72 6.08 4.11 -21.92
N ASP A 73 5.97 5.42 -22.18
CA ASP A 73 6.36 6.45 -21.20
C ASP A 73 5.47 6.41 -19.97
N VAL A 74 4.18 6.12 -20.16
CA VAL A 74 3.18 5.86 -19.13
C VAL A 74 2.22 4.77 -19.60
N LEU A 75 1.52 4.12 -18.68
CA LEU A 75 0.49 3.14 -19.03
C LEU A 75 -0.87 3.84 -19.25
N PRO A 76 -1.76 3.28 -20.09
CA PRO A 76 -3.13 3.80 -20.23
C PRO A 76 -3.91 3.87 -18.92
N ALA A 77 -3.71 2.88 -18.04
CA ALA A 77 -4.17 2.82 -16.65
C ALA A 77 -5.67 3.12 -16.47
N ALA A 78 -6.53 2.13 -16.69
CA ALA A 78 -7.98 2.30 -16.55
C ALA A 78 -8.45 2.57 -15.11
N PHE A 79 -7.58 2.40 -14.12
CA PHE A 79 -7.82 2.80 -12.74
C PHE A 79 -6.59 3.54 -12.16
N PRO A 80 -6.75 4.39 -11.12
CA PRO A 80 -5.69 5.22 -10.56
C PRO A 80 -4.72 4.44 -9.66
N ASN A 81 -3.87 3.59 -10.26
CA ASN A 81 -2.99 2.66 -9.56
C ASN A 81 -2.02 3.33 -8.59
N LEU A 82 -1.58 4.57 -8.86
CA LEU A 82 -0.66 5.29 -7.98
C LEU A 82 -1.23 5.46 -6.56
N LEU A 83 -2.52 5.79 -6.45
CA LEU A 83 -3.21 5.88 -5.15
C LEU A 83 -3.66 4.52 -4.63
N VAL A 84 -4.12 3.65 -5.50
CA VAL A 84 -4.70 2.36 -5.11
C VAL A 84 -3.64 1.43 -4.51
N ASN A 85 -2.49 1.27 -5.14
CA ASN A 85 -1.39 0.47 -4.62
C ASN A 85 -0.30 1.28 -3.91
N GLY A 86 -0.34 2.60 -4.04
CA GLY A 86 0.72 3.44 -3.51
C GLY A 86 2.04 3.31 -4.27
N SER A 87 3.06 3.98 -3.76
CA SER A 87 4.42 3.92 -4.30
C SER A 87 5.43 4.28 -3.22
N SER A 88 6.60 3.66 -3.27
CA SER A 88 7.72 4.00 -2.41
C SER A 88 9.01 4.01 -3.21
N GLY A 89 9.77 5.08 -3.11
CA GLY A 89 11.03 5.20 -3.83
C GLY A 89 11.94 6.27 -3.24
N ILE A 90 13.24 6.03 -3.39
CA ILE A 90 14.30 6.94 -2.92
C ILE A 90 15.18 7.28 -4.12
N ALA A 91 15.33 8.57 -4.39
CA ALA A 91 16.21 9.11 -5.40
C ALA A 91 17.20 10.10 -4.76
N VAL A 92 18.15 10.60 -5.55
CA VAL A 92 19.10 11.61 -5.04
C VAL A 92 18.35 12.92 -4.78
N GLY A 93 18.33 13.34 -3.53
CA GLY A 93 17.73 14.60 -3.11
C GLY A 93 16.21 14.59 -2.95
N MET A 94 15.53 13.47 -3.22
CA MET A 94 14.07 13.36 -3.10
C MET A 94 13.62 11.93 -2.79
N SER A 95 12.44 11.80 -2.19
CA SER A 95 11.79 10.52 -1.96
C SER A 95 10.29 10.64 -2.10
N THR A 96 9.64 9.53 -2.45
CA THR A 96 8.18 9.39 -2.42
C THR A 96 7.79 8.25 -1.51
N ASN A 97 6.66 8.39 -0.84
CA ASN A 97 6.06 7.35 -0.02
C ASN A 97 4.54 7.56 0.04
N ILE A 98 3.86 6.99 -0.93
CA ILE A 98 2.42 7.11 -1.13
C ILE A 98 1.77 5.85 -0.57
N PRO A 99 0.87 5.96 0.42
CA PRO A 99 0.19 4.79 0.96
C PRO A 99 -0.85 4.24 -0.03
N PRO A 100 -1.16 2.93 0.04
CA PRO A 100 -2.25 2.34 -0.72
C PRO A 100 -3.62 2.78 -0.19
N HIS A 101 -4.66 2.67 -1.06
CA HIS A 101 -6.03 3.07 -0.77
C HIS A 101 -7.04 2.06 -1.29
N ASN A 102 -8.26 2.10 -0.75
CA ASN A 102 -9.35 1.27 -1.23
C ASN A 102 -9.76 1.69 -2.65
N LEU A 103 -9.82 0.70 -3.57
CA LEU A 103 -10.15 0.94 -4.98
C LEU A 103 -11.51 1.62 -5.15
N GLY A 104 -12.54 1.13 -4.46
CA GLY A 104 -13.89 1.69 -4.53
C GLY A 104 -13.93 3.15 -4.09
N GLU A 105 -13.31 3.47 -2.94
CA GLU A 105 -13.24 4.84 -2.42
C GLU A 105 -12.53 5.79 -3.39
N VAL A 106 -11.42 5.36 -3.99
CA VAL A 106 -10.66 6.18 -4.96
C VAL A 106 -11.45 6.37 -6.26
N ILE A 107 -12.14 5.33 -6.73
CA ILE A 107 -13.00 5.42 -7.92
C ILE A 107 -14.18 6.39 -7.66
N ASP A 108 -14.86 6.28 -6.52
CA ASP A 108 -15.98 7.15 -6.17
C ASP A 108 -15.53 8.63 -6.08
N ALA A 109 -14.37 8.89 -5.48
CA ALA A 109 -13.77 10.23 -5.45
C ALA A 109 -13.43 10.74 -6.87
N THR A 110 -12.89 9.86 -7.73
CA THR A 110 -12.56 10.19 -9.13
C THR A 110 -13.83 10.55 -9.91
N VAL A 111 -14.90 9.77 -9.77
CA VAL A 111 -16.19 10.03 -10.41
C VAL A 111 -16.79 11.33 -9.89
N HIS A 112 -16.70 11.58 -8.59
CA HIS A 112 -17.14 12.86 -8.01
C HIS A 112 -16.38 14.04 -8.63
N LEU A 113 -15.05 13.95 -8.75
CA LEU A 113 -14.23 15.01 -9.35
C LEU A 113 -14.53 15.23 -10.85
N ILE A 114 -14.81 14.16 -11.61
CA ILE A 114 -15.24 14.29 -13.03
C ILE A 114 -16.53 15.10 -13.14
N ASN A 115 -17.51 14.83 -12.26
CA ASN A 115 -18.79 15.51 -12.26
C ASN A 115 -18.72 16.91 -11.62
N ASN A 116 -17.76 17.15 -10.76
CA ASN A 116 -17.54 18.40 -10.03
C ASN A 116 -16.06 18.82 -10.10
N PRO A 117 -15.60 19.41 -11.21
CA PRO A 117 -14.18 19.72 -11.42
C PRO A 117 -13.56 20.67 -10.37
N GLU A 118 -14.41 21.45 -9.70
CA GLU A 118 -14.01 22.38 -8.63
C GLU A 118 -14.12 21.77 -7.22
N ALA A 119 -14.36 20.45 -7.12
CA ALA A 119 -14.43 19.78 -5.83
C ALA A 119 -13.16 20.02 -5.00
N THR A 120 -13.34 20.28 -3.72
CA THR A 120 -12.26 20.52 -2.76
C THR A 120 -11.65 19.22 -2.25
N VAL A 121 -10.49 19.30 -1.63
CA VAL A 121 -9.87 18.13 -0.96
C VAL A 121 -10.80 17.56 0.11
N GLU A 122 -11.49 18.42 0.85
CA GLU A 122 -12.45 18.03 1.89
C GLU A 122 -13.62 17.21 1.34
N GLU A 123 -14.17 17.62 0.20
CA GLU A 123 -15.26 16.89 -0.47
C GLU A 123 -14.76 15.53 -0.97
N LEU A 124 -13.54 15.44 -1.49
CA LEU A 124 -12.94 14.18 -1.92
C LEU A 124 -12.65 13.24 -0.73
N MET A 125 -12.34 13.80 0.44
CA MET A 125 -12.14 13.04 1.69
C MET A 125 -13.44 12.44 2.27
N GLU A 126 -14.62 12.84 1.79
CA GLU A 126 -15.86 12.15 2.11
C GLU A 126 -15.90 10.74 1.50
N TYR A 127 -15.18 10.53 0.39
CA TYR A 127 -15.02 9.24 -0.29
C TYR A 127 -13.74 8.53 0.17
N VAL A 128 -12.57 9.15 0.03
CA VAL A 128 -11.27 8.60 0.43
C VAL A 128 -10.99 8.98 1.88
N LYS A 129 -11.39 8.11 2.81
CA LYS A 129 -11.33 8.40 4.25
C LYS A 129 -9.95 8.28 4.85
N GLY A 130 -9.06 7.52 4.22
CA GLY A 130 -7.70 7.27 4.66
C GLY A 130 -7.01 6.18 3.84
N PRO A 131 -5.72 5.94 4.08
CA PRO A 131 -5.03 4.78 3.54
C PRO A 131 -5.71 3.47 3.90
N ASP A 132 -5.59 2.48 3.00
CA ASP A 132 -6.09 1.11 3.18
C ASP A 132 -4.92 0.15 2.99
N PHE A 133 -4.30 -0.27 4.09
CA PHE A 133 -3.11 -1.09 4.06
C PHE A 133 -3.43 -2.57 3.85
N PRO A 134 -2.63 -3.31 3.06
CA PRO A 134 -2.87 -4.73 2.78
C PRO A 134 -2.76 -5.61 4.04
N THR A 135 -2.04 -5.16 5.06
CA THR A 135 -1.85 -5.87 6.33
C THR A 135 -2.90 -5.52 7.39
N GLY A 136 -3.92 -4.72 7.03
CA GLY A 136 -4.95 -4.25 7.96
C GLY A 136 -4.43 -3.21 8.94
N ALA A 137 -4.68 -3.40 10.22
CA ALA A 137 -4.37 -2.49 11.31
C ALA A 137 -5.22 -1.21 11.34
N ASN A 138 -5.10 -0.43 12.39
CA ASN A 138 -5.94 0.74 12.63
C ASN A 138 -5.16 2.05 12.48
N ILE A 139 -5.75 3.02 11.80
CA ILE A 139 -5.22 4.39 11.76
C ILE A 139 -5.68 5.13 13.02
N VAL A 140 -4.71 5.69 13.76
CA VAL A 140 -4.94 6.40 15.02
C VAL A 140 -4.98 7.90 14.80
N GLY A 141 -6.18 8.45 14.85
CA GLY A 141 -6.43 9.88 14.62
C GLY A 141 -6.48 10.26 13.14
N ARG A 142 -7.11 11.37 12.83
CA ARG A 142 -7.35 11.83 11.44
C ARG A 142 -6.40 12.96 10.99
N SER A 143 -5.69 13.61 11.91
CA SER A 143 -4.88 14.79 11.61
C SER A 143 -3.75 14.52 10.61
N GLY A 144 -3.09 13.34 10.73
CA GLY A 144 -2.03 12.94 9.81
C GLY A 144 -2.54 12.67 8.39
N VAL A 145 -3.69 12.02 8.28
CA VAL A 145 -4.36 11.77 6.99
C VAL A 145 -4.78 13.10 6.35
N HIS A 146 -5.41 13.98 7.13
CA HIS A 146 -5.85 15.28 6.67
C HIS A 146 -4.68 16.14 6.17
N SER A 147 -3.56 16.17 6.91
CA SER A 147 -2.34 16.83 6.48
C SER A 147 -1.80 16.25 5.17
N ALA A 148 -1.72 14.91 5.08
CA ALA A 148 -1.24 14.22 3.88
C ALA A 148 -2.06 14.57 2.64
N TYR A 149 -3.38 14.55 2.76
CA TYR A 149 -4.27 14.81 1.62
C TYR A 149 -4.33 16.27 1.21
N LYS A 150 -4.15 17.21 2.16
CA LYS A 150 -4.14 18.65 1.87
C LYS A 150 -2.83 19.18 1.35
N THR A 151 -1.71 18.58 1.75
CA THR A 151 -0.38 19.15 1.50
C THR A 151 0.56 18.19 0.78
N GLY A 152 0.12 16.97 0.51
CA GLY A 152 0.98 15.88 0.01
C GLY A 152 1.97 15.37 1.04
N ARG A 153 1.93 15.86 2.31
CA ARG A 153 2.83 15.41 3.39
C ARG A 153 2.06 15.22 4.69
N GLY A 154 2.36 14.12 5.38
CA GLY A 154 1.71 13.83 6.65
C GLY A 154 2.35 12.67 7.38
N ARG A 155 1.96 12.49 8.64
CA ARG A 155 2.37 11.38 9.50
C ARG A 155 1.12 10.64 9.94
N VAL A 156 0.92 9.45 9.38
CA VAL A 156 -0.22 8.58 9.71
C VAL A 156 0.24 7.57 10.75
N ARG A 157 -0.35 7.63 11.94
CA ARG A 157 -0.07 6.62 12.97
C ARG A 157 -0.92 5.39 12.70
N VAL A 158 -0.27 4.23 12.73
CA VAL A 158 -0.88 2.92 12.46
C VAL A 158 -0.64 2.04 13.68
N ARG A 159 -1.70 1.45 14.19
CA ARG A 159 -1.72 0.58 15.36
C ARG A 159 -2.11 -0.83 14.97
N ALA A 160 -1.36 -1.82 15.43
CA ALA A 160 -1.71 -3.22 15.31
C ALA A 160 -3.13 -3.51 15.81
N GLU A 161 -3.83 -4.43 15.17
CA GLU A 161 -5.08 -4.97 15.73
C GLU A 161 -4.75 -6.10 16.71
N PHE A 162 -5.41 -6.08 17.87
CA PHE A 162 -5.23 -7.09 18.89
C PHE A 162 -6.46 -7.21 19.78
N GLU A 163 -6.62 -8.37 20.34
CA GLU A 163 -7.68 -8.70 21.29
C GLU A 163 -7.07 -8.95 22.69
N VAL A 164 -7.76 -8.52 23.72
CA VAL A 164 -7.42 -8.80 25.12
C VAL A 164 -8.41 -9.83 25.66
N ASP A 165 -7.93 -11.02 25.94
CA ASP A 165 -8.68 -12.10 26.57
C ASP A 165 -8.36 -12.11 28.07
N GLU A 166 -9.21 -11.46 28.86
CA GLU A 166 -9.01 -11.36 30.32
C GLU A 166 -9.21 -12.68 31.04
N GLU A 167 -10.08 -13.57 30.51
CA GLU A 167 -10.36 -14.88 31.11
C GLU A 167 -9.15 -15.80 30.99
N GLU A 168 -8.55 -15.85 29.83
CA GLU A 168 -7.34 -16.65 29.56
C GLU A 168 -6.04 -15.91 29.96
N GLY A 169 -6.12 -14.61 30.28
CA GLY A 169 -4.97 -13.79 30.65
C GLY A 169 -3.96 -13.65 29.51
N ARG A 170 -4.43 -13.27 28.32
CA ARG A 170 -3.57 -13.13 27.13
C ARG A 170 -3.97 -11.96 26.24
N ILE A 171 -3.00 -11.49 25.47
CA ILE A 171 -3.19 -10.54 24.37
C ILE A 171 -2.86 -11.27 23.07
N VAL A 172 -3.75 -11.18 22.08
CA VAL A 172 -3.59 -11.82 20.75
C VAL A 172 -3.52 -10.74 19.70
N ILE A 173 -2.38 -10.64 19.01
CA ILE A 173 -2.19 -9.70 17.89
C ILE A 173 -2.63 -10.41 16.60
N THR A 174 -3.54 -9.79 15.85
CA THR A 174 -4.13 -10.35 14.62
C THR A 174 -3.77 -9.59 13.35
N GLU A 175 -3.37 -8.31 13.47
CA GLU A 175 -2.92 -7.51 12.33
C GLU A 175 -1.73 -6.64 12.77
N LEU A 176 -0.83 -6.38 11.82
CA LEU A 176 0.37 -5.58 12.05
C LEU A 176 0.38 -4.32 11.20
N PRO A 177 1.04 -3.24 11.66
CA PRO A 177 1.27 -2.07 10.83
C PRO A 177 1.95 -2.44 9.50
N PHE A 178 1.59 -1.72 8.44
CA PHE A 178 2.13 -1.95 7.11
C PHE A 178 3.67 -1.84 7.10
N GLN A 179 4.32 -2.77 6.38
CA GLN A 179 5.78 -2.89 6.29
C GLN A 179 6.49 -3.34 7.59
N GLU A 180 5.75 -3.74 8.61
CA GLU A 180 6.34 -4.35 9.81
C GLU A 180 6.76 -5.81 9.50
N ASN A 181 7.94 -6.19 9.98
CA ASN A 181 8.41 -7.58 9.92
C ASN A 181 7.97 -8.30 11.20
N LYS A 182 7.08 -9.29 11.08
CA LYS A 182 6.49 -9.99 12.22
C LYS A 182 7.55 -10.72 13.06
N ALA A 183 8.48 -11.43 12.44
CA ALA A 183 9.53 -12.15 13.16
C ALA A 183 10.40 -11.21 14.00
N ARG A 184 10.81 -10.07 13.43
CA ARG A 184 11.58 -9.05 14.15
C ARG A 184 10.77 -8.37 15.25
N LEU A 185 9.47 -8.17 15.05
CA LEU A 185 8.60 -7.63 16.09
C LEU A 185 8.55 -8.57 17.29
N VAL A 186 8.30 -9.85 17.05
CA VAL A 186 8.28 -10.89 18.09
C VAL A 186 9.64 -10.96 18.83
N GLU A 187 10.74 -10.91 18.09
CA GLU A 187 12.09 -10.90 18.67
C GLU A 187 12.32 -9.67 19.57
N ARG A 188 12.00 -8.46 19.10
CA ARG A 188 12.12 -7.23 19.91
C ARG A 188 11.27 -7.27 21.19
N ILE A 189 10.04 -7.78 21.11
CA ILE A 189 9.19 -7.95 22.30
C ILE A 189 9.83 -8.92 23.27
N ALA A 190 10.34 -10.07 22.80
CA ALA A 190 11.02 -11.07 23.63
C ALA A 190 12.30 -10.51 24.29
N GLU A 191 13.09 -9.73 23.57
CA GLU A 191 14.28 -9.06 24.09
C GLU A 191 13.89 -8.07 25.21
N ASP A 192 12.88 -7.24 25.02
CA ASP A 192 12.44 -6.26 26.03
C ASP A 192 11.80 -6.92 27.26
N VAL A 193 11.18 -8.10 27.08
CA VAL A 193 10.73 -8.93 28.23
C VAL A 193 11.94 -9.46 29.01
N ASN A 194 12.95 -10.00 28.32
CA ASN A 194 14.15 -10.54 28.96
C ASN A 194 14.99 -9.46 29.66
N ASP A 195 15.03 -8.26 29.08
CA ASP A 195 15.72 -7.09 29.63
C ASP A 195 14.94 -6.43 30.81
N GLY A 196 13.72 -6.89 31.10
CA GLY A 196 12.86 -6.33 32.13
C GLY A 196 12.27 -4.96 31.80
N LYS A 197 12.25 -4.57 30.54
CA LYS A 197 11.62 -3.34 30.06
C LYS A 197 10.11 -3.51 29.86
N LEU A 198 9.67 -4.73 29.52
CA LEU A 198 8.26 -5.14 29.46
C LEU A 198 7.98 -6.10 30.61
N GLU A 199 7.19 -5.66 31.55
CA GLU A 199 6.79 -6.45 32.68
C GLU A 199 5.41 -7.09 32.50
N GLY A 200 5.11 -8.15 33.24
CA GLY A 200 3.78 -8.77 33.22
C GLY A 200 3.57 -9.83 32.14
N ILE A 201 4.54 -10.06 31.27
CA ILE A 201 4.49 -11.09 30.22
C ILE A 201 5.13 -12.37 30.74
N ARG A 202 4.42 -13.51 30.57
CA ARG A 202 4.88 -14.84 30.95
C ARG A 202 5.47 -15.60 29.78
N ASP A 203 4.83 -15.52 28.60
CA ASP A 203 5.22 -16.25 27.39
C ASP A 203 4.79 -15.48 26.14
N LEU A 204 5.49 -15.73 25.04
CA LEU A 204 5.26 -15.12 23.75
C LEU A 204 5.41 -16.19 22.66
N ARG A 205 4.36 -16.39 21.86
CA ARG A 205 4.34 -17.40 20.81
C ARG A 205 3.82 -16.80 19.51
N ASP A 206 4.40 -17.22 18.40
CA ASP A 206 3.86 -16.99 17.06
C ASP A 206 3.08 -18.26 16.63
N GLU A 207 1.77 -18.13 16.59
CA GLU A 207 0.82 -19.16 16.16
C GLU A 207 0.22 -18.83 14.78
N SER A 208 0.86 -17.92 14.02
CA SER A 208 0.39 -17.54 12.69
C SER A 208 0.46 -18.71 11.72
N ASP A 209 -0.52 -18.77 10.84
CA ASP A 209 -0.62 -19.77 9.80
C ASP A 209 -1.18 -19.15 8.50
N ARG A 210 -1.63 -19.99 7.55
CA ARG A 210 -2.25 -19.55 6.30
C ARG A 210 -3.58 -18.78 6.45
N ASP A 211 -4.22 -18.91 7.62
CA ASP A 211 -5.49 -18.25 7.91
C ASP A 211 -5.27 -16.82 8.44
N GLY A 212 -4.04 -16.48 8.86
CA GLY A 212 -3.68 -15.13 9.26
C GLY A 212 -2.60 -15.03 10.35
N ILE A 213 -2.32 -13.79 10.73
CA ILE A 213 -1.41 -13.46 11.82
C ILE A 213 -2.08 -13.77 13.16
N ARG A 214 -1.34 -14.48 14.01
CA ARG A 214 -1.75 -14.78 15.38
C ARG A 214 -0.51 -14.83 16.28
N VAL A 215 -0.19 -13.71 16.92
CA VAL A 215 0.89 -13.65 17.92
C VAL A 215 0.26 -13.59 19.31
N VAL A 216 0.52 -14.61 20.13
CA VAL A 216 -0.08 -14.79 21.45
C VAL A 216 0.90 -14.37 22.53
N ILE A 217 0.49 -13.45 23.39
CA ILE A 217 1.24 -12.95 24.54
C ILE A 217 0.49 -13.38 25.80
N ASP A 218 1.01 -14.39 26.51
CA ASP A 218 0.46 -14.82 27.78
C ASP A 218 0.93 -13.91 28.93
N LEU A 219 0.00 -13.49 29.77
CA LEU A 219 0.26 -12.61 30.89
C LEU A 219 0.58 -13.39 32.15
N LYS A 220 1.32 -12.80 33.11
CA LYS A 220 1.48 -13.30 34.47
C LYS A 220 0.17 -13.12 35.22
N ARG A 221 -0.08 -13.97 36.22
CA ARG A 221 -1.34 -13.98 37.01
C ARG A 221 -1.64 -12.66 37.73
N ASP A 222 -0.60 -11.94 38.09
CA ASP A 222 -0.65 -10.66 38.84
C ASP A 222 -0.53 -9.45 37.91
N ALA A 223 -0.42 -9.69 36.58
CA ALA A 223 -0.29 -8.61 35.59
C ALA A 223 -1.67 -7.97 35.32
N MET A 224 -1.67 -6.66 35.20
CA MET A 224 -2.82 -5.90 34.70
C MET A 224 -2.75 -5.82 33.20
N ALA A 225 -3.69 -6.44 32.48
CA ALA A 225 -3.73 -6.51 31.03
C ALA A 225 -3.64 -5.12 30.37
N ASP A 226 -4.33 -4.12 30.91
CA ASP A 226 -4.29 -2.74 30.40
C ASP A 226 -2.91 -2.09 30.52
N VAL A 227 -2.15 -2.40 31.57
CA VAL A 227 -0.79 -1.87 31.73
C VAL A 227 0.13 -2.47 30.70
N VAL A 228 0.10 -3.80 30.51
CA VAL A 228 0.91 -4.50 29.50
C VAL A 228 0.54 -4.05 28.10
N LYS A 229 -0.76 -3.93 27.82
CA LYS A 229 -1.27 -3.39 26.54
C LYS A 229 -0.70 -2.00 26.25
N ASN A 230 -0.74 -1.09 27.19
CA ASN A 230 -0.24 0.27 27.00
C ASN A 230 1.27 0.30 26.78
N GLN A 231 2.05 -0.52 27.49
CA GLN A 231 3.49 -0.66 27.26
C GLN A 231 3.77 -1.19 25.86
N LEU A 232 3.05 -2.21 25.39
CA LEU A 232 3.18 -2.76 24.06
C LEU A 232 2.80 -1.73 22.97
N LEU A 233 1.74 -0.95 23.17
CA LEU A 233 1.34 0.11 22.25
C LEU A 233 2.42 1.19 22.12
N GLU A 234 3.00 1.61 23.23
CA GLU A 234 4.00 2.67 23.25
C GLU A 234 5.31 2.26 22.57
N SER A 235 5.70 0.99 22.68
CA SER A 235 7.03 0.52 22.26
C SER A 235 7.05 -0.32 21.00
N HIS A 236 5.98 -1.07 20.68
CA HIS A 236 6.01 -2.10 19.63
C HIS A 236 4.82 -2.14 18.67
N LEU A 237 3.61 -1.80 19.14
CA LEU A 237 2.38 -2.03 18.39
C LEU A 237 1.85 -0.79 17.64
N GLU A 238 2.53 0.34 17.74
CA GLU A 238 2.27 1.51 16.90
C GLU A 238 3.48 1.84 16.05
N SER A 239 3.23 2.23 14.80
CA SER A 239 4.22 2.78 13.91
C SER A 239 3.72 4.05 13.24
N THR A 240 4.61 4.80 12.64
CA THR A 240 4.26 6.01 11.87
C THR A 240 4.61 5.81 10.41
N PHE A 241 3.60 5.85 9.54
CA PHE A 241 3.78 5.91 8.11
C PHE A 241 3.94 7.37 7.68
N GLY A 242 5.14 7.74 7.22
CA GLY A 242 5.43 9.08 6.71
C GLY A 242 4.97 9.22 5.27
N VAL A 243 3.94 10.01 5.02
CA VAL A 243 3.42 10.25 3.66
C VAL A 243 4.21 11.36 3.00
N ILE A 244 4.70 11.09 1.79
CA ILE A 244 5.25 12.06 0.85
C ILE A 244 4.66 11.71 -0.52
N ASN A 245 3.66 12.46 -0.94
CA ASN A 245 3.00 12.26 -2.23
C ASN A 245 3.74 13.06 -3.31
N LEU A 246 4.93 12.58 -3.66
CA LEU A 246 5.76 13.16 -4.71
C LEU A 246 5.63 12.31 -5.96
N ALA A 247 5.24 12.94 -7.06
CA ALA A 247 5.11 12.30 -8.37
C ALA A 247 5.77 13.16 -9.45
N LEU A 248 6.02 12.56 -10.62
CA LEU A 248 6.48 13.29 -11.79
C LEU A 248 5.28 13.83 -12.57
N VAL A 249 5.24 15.13 -12.75
CA VAL A 249 4.27 15.81 -13.61
C VAL A 249 5.03 16.48 -14.72
N ASP A 250 4.78 16.08 -15.97
CA ASP A 250 5.53 16.55 -17.16
C ASP A 250 7.05 16.43 -16.98
N GLY A 251 7.48 15.31 -16.38
CA GLY A 251 8.90 15.01 -16.12
C GLY A 251 9.53 15.76 -14.95
N ALA A 252 8.79 16.62 -14.23
CA ALA A 252 9.26 17.36 -13.07
C ALA A 252 8.67 16.82 -11.75
N PRO A 253 9.49 16.64 -10.69
CA PRO A 253 8.99 16.17 -9.41
C PRO A 253 8.15 17.24 -8.72
N GLN A 254 6.95 16.88 -8.30
CA GLN A 254 6.02 17.74 -7.57
C GLN A 254 5.41 17.01 -6.38
N VAL A 255 5.23 17.70 -5.28
CA VAL A 255 4.45 17.21 -4.14
C VAL A 255 3.00 17.64 -4.37
N LEU A 256 2.12 16.65 -4.48
CA LEU A 256 0.72 16.84 -4.87
C LEU A 256 -0.21 16.59 -3.67
N ASP A 257 -1.27 17.36 -3.58
CA ASP A 257 -2.41 17.06 -2.72
C ASP A 257 -3.30 15.94 -3.35
N LEU A 258 -4.33 15.51 -2.63
CA LEU A 258 -5.24 14.45 -3.12
C LEU A 258 -5.99 14.90 -4.39
N ARG A 259 -6.48 16.14 -4.43
CA ARG A 259 -7.21 16.68 -5.57
C ARG A 259 -6.32 16.79 -6.81
N GLU A 260 -5.12 17.32 -6.66
CA GLU A 260 -4.14 17.43 -7.74
C GLU A 260 -3.79 16.06 -8.32
N THR A 261 -3.56 15.07 -7.45
CA THR A 261 -3.25 13.69 -7.87
C THR A 261 -4.38 13.09 -8.71
N LEU A 262 -5.63 13.21 -8.26
CA LEU A 262 -6.79 12.72 -8.99
C LEU A 262 -7.05 13.54 -10.27
N HIS A 263 -6.78 14.85 -10.25
CA HIS A 263 -6.95 15.70 -11.42
C HIS A 263 -6.01 15.29 -12.55
N HIS A 264 -4.73 15.09 -12.27
CA HIS A 264 -3.76 14.61 -13.25
C HIS A 264 -4.15 13.23 -13.82
N TYR A 265 -4.68 12.34 -12.98
CA TYR A 265 -5.20 11.06 -13.44
C TYR A 265 -6.40 11.23 -14.38
N VAL A 266 -7.37 12.08 -14.04
CA VAL A 266 -8.55 12.36 -14.89
C VAL A 266 -8.14 12.95 -16.24
N ASP A 267 -7.19 13.89 -16.25
CA ASP A 267 -6.71 14.50 -17.48
C ASP A 267 -5.98 13.48 -18.37
N HIS A 268 -5.15 12.62 -17.79
CA HIS A 268 -4.53 11.51 -18.47
C HIS A 268 -5.60 10.58 -19.09
N ARG A 269 -6.62 10.19 -18.35
CA ARG A 269 -7.70 9.33 -18.87
C ARG A 269 -8.52 9.98 -19.99
N ARG A 270 -8.76 11.28 -19.91
CA ARG A 270 -9.41 12.02 -21.01
C ARG A 270 -8.58 11.94 -22.29
N ASP A 271 -7.28 12.09 -22.19
CA ASP A 271 -6.38 11.99 -23.34
C ASP A 271 -6.36 10.56 -23.90
N VAL A 272 -6.24 9.54 -23.08
CA VAL A 272 -6.30 8.12 -23.48
C VAL A 272 -7.61 7.81 -24.23
N VAL A 273 -8.75 8.21 -23.69
CA VAL A 273 -10.06 7.98 -24.33
C VAL A 273 -10.18 8.73 -25.67
N ARG A 274 -9.69 9.97 -25.73
CA ARG A 274 -9.67 10.76 -26.99
C ARG A 274 -8.80 10.09 -28.04
N ARG A 275 -7.59 9.66 -27.69
CA ARG A 275 -6.64 9.00 -28.60
C ARG A 275 -7.18 7.66 -29.11
N ARG A 276 -7.75 6.85 -28.19
CA ARG A 276 -8.42 5.58 -28.56
C ARG A 276 -9.54 5.83 -29.58
N SER A 277 -10.40 6.80 -29.33
CA SER A 277 -11.53 7.10 -30.23
C SER A 277 -11.05 7.59 -31.61
N GLN A 278 -9.96 8.34 -31.64
CA GLN A 278 -9.33 8.77 -32.91
C GLN A 278 -8.74 7.58 -33.68
N TYR A 279 -8.07 6.66 -32.98
CA TYR A 279 -7.54 5.44 -33.58
C TYR A 279 -8.65 4.57 -34.19
N GLU A 280 -9.72 4.30 -33.42
CA GLU A 280 -10.88 3.53 -33.87
C GLU A 280 -11.63 4.20 -35.03
N LEU A 281 -11.69 5.53 -35.06
CA LEU A 281 -12.25 6.26 -36.18
C LEU A 281 -11.43 6.09 -37.46
N THR A 282 -10.11 6.22 -37.36
CA THR A 282 -9.21 6.04 -38.49
C THR A 282 -9.29 4.62 -39.08
N GLU A 283 -9.30 3.59 -38.18
CA GLU A 283 -9.49 2.21 -38.65
C GLU A 283 -10.85 1.94 -39.31
N ALA A 284 -11.89 2.66 -38.91
CA ALA A 284 -13.22 2.52 -39.51
C ALA A 284 -13.38 3.27 -40.84
N GLU A 285 -12.54 4.26 -41.11
CA GLU A 285 -12.52 5.03 -42.35
C GLU A 285 -11.66 4.37 -43.45
N ASP A 286 -10.68 3.55 -43.09
CA ASP A 286 -9.81 2.76 -43.97
C ASP A 286 -10.50 1.45 -44.44
#